data_123da1b1c76051234ec75ce662ff124c
#
_entry.id   123da1b1c76051234ec75ce662ff124c
#
_cell.length_a   1.000
_cell.length_b   1.000
_cell.length_c   1.000
_cell.angle_alpha   90.00
_cell.angle_beta   90.00
_cell.angle_gamma   90.00
#
_symmetry.space_group_name_H-M   'P 1'
#
loop_
_entity.id
_entity.type
_entity.pdbx_description
1 polymer ?
#
loop_
_entity_poly.entity_id
_entity_poly.type
_entity_poly.pdbx_seq_one_letter_code
_entity_poly.pdbx_strand_id
1 'polypeptide(L)'
;MRSFGVRFKERLKRMDGILFLCTTVLSFMSLLTIFGAVDNFGKSKLVMQLAMTFIGFFLVFLISNVDYKYMVDTLYIAMFLFSVFILAITLLFGISGLNMETSNRSWLTIVNIGSLKISVQPSEFVKITFICTFAKHISLVINKINKPQTLLGLMIHAGIIVGLILLSGDLGVALVYLGIILLMLFCSGVSIWYFVAGIAALLIAFPFAWDLLAEYQQSRILFGFNPELDPFGYGQQALMSKDAIMNGGFFGRGLFGGSVYEALPASHTDFIFATVCEKFGFVGGAFYIVVVAVLVIRIIVIASNCNDLMGKLLCFGVSAIFILQTLEGIGMSLAVLPVVGITLPFMSAGGSSTLALYLIIGIVHSVNAQEKKFYFKREL
;
A
#
# COMPACT_ATOMS: atom_id res chain seq x y z
N MET A 1 -41.87 5.36 4.70
CA MET A 1 -40.68 4.54 4.37
C MET A 1 -40.08 5.04 3.03
N ARG A 2 -38.91 5.69 3.04
CA ARG A 2 -38.23 6.03 1.77
C ARG A 2 -37.83 4.73 1.08
N SER A 3 -38.15 4.60 -0.23
CA SER A 3 -37.82 3.39 -1.01
C SER A 3 -36.32 3.08 -0.96
N PHE A 4 -35.93 1.82 -1.04
CA PHE A 4 -34.53 1.36 -1.05
C PHE A 4 -33.70 2.14 -2.08
N GLY A 5 -34.25 2.38 -3.27
CA GLY A 5 -33.61 3.13 -4.34
C GLY A 5 -33.28 4.60 -3.99
N VAL A 6 -34.14 5.28 -3.22
CA VAL A 6 -33.90 6.67 -2.80
C VAL A 6 -32.73 6.72 -1.79
N ARG A 7 -32.68 5.80 -0.83
CA ARG A 7 -31.58 5.71 0.14
C ARG A 7 -30.26 5.36 -0.55
N PHE A 8 -30.27 4.46 -1.54
CA PHE A 8 -29.10 4.09 -2.31
C PHE A 8 -28.55 5.30 -3.12
N LYS A 9 -29.42 6.04 -3.79
CA LYS A 9 -29.04 7.25 -4.54
C LYS A 9 -28.49 8.36 -3.65
N GLU A 10 -29.06 8.56 -2.46
CA GLU A 10 -28.53 9.52 -1.46
C GLU A 10 -27.14 9.09 -0.93
N ARG A 11 -26.90 7.80 -0.79
CA ARG A 11 -25.61 7.26 -0.35
C ARG A 11 -24.52 7.44 -1.41
N LEU A 12 -24.83 7.16 -2.67
CA LEU A 12 -23.89 7.39 -3.79
C LEU A 12 -23.50 8.87 -3.92
N LYS A 13 -24.43 9.79 -3.69
CA LYS A 13 -24.15 11.24 -3.74
C LYS A 13 -23.17 11.71 -2.64
N ARG A 14 -23.00 10.95 -1.56
CA ARG A 14 -22.05 11.27 -0.50
C ARG A 14 -20.62 10.82 -0.83
N MET A 15 -20.46 9.88 -1.73
CA MET A 15 -19.14 9.46 -2.18
C MET A 15 -18.44 10.58 -2.95
N ASP A 16 -17.12 10.58 -2.89
CA ASP A 16 -16.32 11.52 -3.65
C ASP A 16 -16.14 11.02 -5.08
N GLY A 17 -16.65 11.79 -6.05
CA GLY A 17 -16.64 11.38 -7.46
C GLY A 17 -15.25 11.27 -8.06
N ILE A 18 -14.32 12.15 -7.67
CA ILE A 18 -12.93 12.14 -8.19
C ILE A 18 -12.20 10.92 -7.65
N LEU A 19 -12.30 10.66 -6.34
CA LEU A 19 -11.68 9.51 -5.71
C LEU A 19 -12.20 8.20 -6.32
N PHE A 20 -13.52 8.09 -6.53
CA PHE A 20 -14.14 6.93 -7.17
C PHE A 20 -13.67 6.76 -8.63
N LEU A 21 -13.61 7.85 -9.40
CA LEU A 21 -13.13 7.84 -10.78
C LEU A 21 -11.67 7.37 -10.86
N CYS A 22 -10.76 7.94 -10.05
CA CYS A 22 -9.36 7.54 -10.04
C CYS A 22 -9.20 6.04 -9.72
N THR A 23 -9.92 5.55 -8.69
CA THR A 23 -9.91 4.13 -8.34
C THR A 23 -10.40 3.24 -9.49
N THR A 24 -11.46 3.67 -10.19
CA THR A 24 -12.02 2.93 -11.35
C THR A 24 -11.03 2.91 -12.51
N VAL A 25 -10.40 4.05 -12.83
CA VAL A 25 -9.41 4.16 -13.91
C VAL A 25 -8.20 3.27 -13.64
N LEU A 26 -7.65 3.30 -12.42
CA LEU A 26 -6.51 2.45 -12.03
C LEU A 26 -6.88 0.96 -12.11
N SER A 27 -8.05 0.58 -11.61
CA SER A 27 -8.54 -0.81 -11.68
C SER A 27 -8.72 -1.27 -13.12
N PHE A 28 -9.26 -0.41 -13.98
CA PHE A 28 -9.44 -0.71 -15.39
C PHE A 28 -8.10 -0.87 -16.12
N MET A 29 -7.14 0.01 -15.84
CA MET A 29 -5.78 -0.08 -16.38
C MET A 29 -5.09 -1.38 -15.96
N SER A 30 -5.22 -1.80 -14.69
CA SER A 30 -4.74 -3.10 -14.22
C SER A 30 -5.34 -4.26 -15.00
N LEU A 31 -6.68 -4.28 -15.15
CA LEU A 31 -7.38 -5.33 -15.88
C LEU A 31 -6.94 -5.39 -17.35
N LEU A 32 -6.77 -4.23 -18.00
CA LEU A 32 -6.26 -4.18 -19.38
C LEU A 32 -4.83 -4.73 -19.47
N THR A 33 -3.96 -4.35 -18.56
CA THR A 33 -2.56 -4.83 -18.53
C THR A 33 -2.49 -6.35 -18.36
N ILE A 34 -3.24 -6.90 -17.39
CA ILE A 34 -3.28 -8.34 -17.13
C ILE A 34 -3.96 -9.09 -18.29
N PHE A 35 -5.02 -8.52 -18.88
CA PHE A 35 -5.67 -9.11 -20.06
C PHE A 35 -4.73 -9.18 -21.25
N GLY A 36 -3.99 -8.10 -21.53
CA GLY A 36 -3.01 -8.08 -22.62
C GLY A 36 -1.81 -9.02 -22.40
N ALA A 37 -1.60 -9.50 -21.18
CA ALA A 37 -0.54 -10.45 -20.81
C ALA A 37 -1.10 -11.80 -20.39
N VAL A 38 -2.36 -12.12 -20.72
CA VAL A 38 -3.06 -13.32 -20.20
C VAL A 38 -2.39 -14.63 -20.60
N ASP A 39 -1.74 -14.68 -21.75
CA ASP A 39 -1.05 -15.87 -22.25
C ASP A 39 0.18 -16.20 -21.36
N ASN A 40 0.85 -15.18 -20.86
CA ASN A 40 1.99 -15.35 -19.95
C ASN A 40 1.54 -15.45 -18.46
N PHE A 41 0.67 -14.55 -18.01
CA PHE A 41 0.24 -14.53 -16.60
C PHE A 41 -0.76 -15.63 -16.24
N GLY A 42 -1.45 -16.17 -17.23
CA GLY A 42 -2.49 -17.18 -17.07
C GLY A 42 -3.88 -16.58 -16.78
N LYS A 43 -4.92 -17.24 -17.27
CA LYS A 43 -6.34 -16.83 -17.12
C LYS A 43 -6.76 -16.72 -15.65
N SER A 44 -6.17 -17.51 -14.76
CA SER A 44 -6.46 -17.48 -13.32
C SER A 44 -6.15 -16.11 -12.68
N LYS A 45 -5.08 -15.42 -13.11
CA LYS A 45 -4.73 -14.10 -12.60
C LYS A 45 -5.74 -13.04 -13.03
N LEU A 46 -6.20 -13.11 -14.28
CA LEU A 46 -7.22 -12.20 -14.78
C LEU A 46 -8.55 -12.40 -14.04
N VAL A 47 -9.00 -13.65 -13.88
CA VAL A 47 -10.25 -13.98 -13.15
C VAL A 47 -10.14 -13.51 -11.69
N MET A 48 -9.00 -13.74 -11.05
CA MET A 48 -8.77 -13.29 -9.67
C MET A 48 -8.83 -11.77 -9.58
N GLN A 49 -8.16 -11.03 -10.49
CA GLN A 49 -8.17 -9.57 -10.49
C GLN A 49 -9.57 -9.00 -10.74
N LEU A 50 -10.34 -9.59 -11.66
CA LEU A 50 -11.76 -9.24 -11.90
C LEU A 50 -12.60 -9.45 -10.64
N ALA A 51 -12.48 -10.61 -9.99
CA ALA A 51 -13.21 -10.93 -8.77
C ALA A 51 -12.87 -9.95 -7.64
N MET A 52 -11.56 -9.69 -7.42
CA MET A 52 -11.10 -8.78 -6.37
C MET A 52 -11.50 -7.33 -6.63
N THR A 53 -11.53 -6.91 -7.89
CA THR A 53 -12.03 -5.59 -8.29
C THR A 53 -13.51 -5.44 -7.98
N PHE A 54 -14.33 -6.44 -8.34
CA PHE A 54 -15.77 -6.41 -8.09
C PHE A 54 -16.08 -6.43 -6.59
N ILE A 55 -15.46 -7.36 -5.85
CA ILE A 55 -15.59 -7.43 -4.37
C ILE A 55 -15.08 -6.13 -3.74
N GLY A 56 -13.98 -5.58 -4.24
CA GLY A 56 -13.39 -4.34 -3.76
C GLY A 56 -14.35 -3.16 -3.85
N PHE A 57 -14.97 -2.91 -5.01
CA PHE A 57 -15.98 -1.84 -5.14
C PHE A 57 -17.19 -2.05 -4.24
N PHE A 58 -17.63 -3.29 -4.07
CA PHE A 58 -18.69 -3.62 -3.13
C PHE A 58 -18.29 -3.26 -1.68
N LEU A 59 -17.06 -3.59 -1.27
CA LEU A 59 -16.52 -3.23 0.04
C LEU A 59 -16.36 -1.72 0.22
N VAL A 60 -15.88 -0.99 -0.80
CA VAL A 60 -15.85 0.49 -0.77
C VAL A 60 -17.24 1.04 -0.47
N PHE A 61 -18.26 0.54 -1.16
CA PHE A 61 -19.65 0.97 -0.92
C PHE A 61 -20.12 0.63 0.49
N LEU A 62 -19.82 -0.54 1.02
CA LEU A 62 -20.20 -0.93 2.38
C LEU A 62 -19.52 -0.03 3.41
N ILE A 63 -18.20 0.13 3.34
CA ILE A 63 -17.40 0.87 4.32
C ILE A 63 -17.69 2.37 4.27
N SER A 64 -17.93 2.93 3.08
CA SER A 64 -18.30 4.34 2.95
C SER A 64 -19.58 4.72 3.72
N ASN A 65 -20.40 3.73 4.08
CA ASN A 65 -21.63 3.92 4.86
C ASN A 65 -21.46 3.69 6.36
N VAL A 66 -20.30 3.15 6.79
CA VAL A 66 -19.97 2.96 8.21
C VAL A 66 -19.46 4.28 8.76
N ASP A 67 -19.80 4.61 9.98
CA ASP A 67 -19.22 5.74 10.69
C ASP A 67 -17.83 5.37 11.18
N TYR A 68 -16.78 5.88 10.48
CA TYR A 68 -15.38 5.58 10.84
C TYR A 68 -15.06 5.96 12.29
N LYS A 69 -15.64 7.07 12.78
CA LYS A 69 -15.39 7.57 14.11
C LYS A 69 -15.90 6.61 15.17
N TYR A 70 -17.18 6.19 15.04
CA TYR A 70 -17.75 5.19 15.92
C TYR A 70 -17.00 3.84 15.87
N MET A 71 -16.64 3.41 14.67
CA MET A 71 -15.89 2.16 14.48
C MET A 71 -14.53 2.20 15.18
N VAL A 72 -13.76 3.27 14.94
CA VAL A 72 -12.41 3.40 15.51
C VAL A 72 -12.49 3.63 17.02
N ASP A 73 -13.37 4.53 17.50
CA ASP A 73 -13.51 4.83 18.93
C ASP A 73 -13.89 3.59 19.75
N THR A 74 -14.74 2.71 19.19
CA THR A 74 -15.20 1.51 19.89
C THR A 74 -14.20 0.36 19.80
N LEU A 75 -13.52 0.20 18.66
CA LEU A 75 -12.77 -1.02 18.36
C LEU A 75 -11.24 -0.83 18.35
N TYR A 76 -10.70 0.38 18.65
CA TYR A 76 -9.27 0.65 18.45
C TYR A 76 -8.34 -0.30 19.23
N ILE A 77 -8.70 -0.67 20.48
CA ILE A 77 -7.90 -1.63 21.25
C ILE A 77 -7.99 -3.03 20.63
N ALA A 78 -9.20 -3.45 20.26
CA ALA A 78 -9.39 -4.75 19.60
C ALA A 78 -8.66 -4.82 18.24
N MET A 79 -8.68 -3.74 17.45
CA MET A 79 -7.94 -3.63 16.20
C MET A 79 -6.41 -3.74 16.42
N PHE A 80 -5.89 -3.09 17.45
CA PHE A 80 -4.47 -3.16 17.77
C PHE A 80 -4.07 -4.58 18.21
N LEU A 81 -4.81 -5.17 19.14
CA LEU A 81 -4.57 -6.54 19.59
C LEU A 81 -4.69 -7.56 18.45
N PHE A 82 -5.69 -7.40 17.59
CA PHE A 82 -5.84 -8.22 16.39
C PHE A 82 -4.63 -8.09 15.46
N SER A 83 -4.12 -6.86 15.27
CA SER A 83 -2.95 -6.60 14.42
C SER A 83 -1.70 -7.32 14.96
N VAL A 84 -1.45 -7.20 16.27
CA VAL A 84 -0.34 -7.90 16.93
C VAL A 84 -0.51 -9.42 16.82
N PHE A 85 -1.71 -9.92 17.10
CA PHE A 85 -2.02 -11.35 17.07
C PHE A 85 -1.81 -11.97 15.67
N ILE A 86 -2.36 -11.33 14.63
CA ILE A 86 -2.25 -11.88 13.27
C ILE A 86 -0.81 -11.80 12.73
N LEU A 87 -0.04 -10.77 13.07
CA LEU A 87 1.38 -10.68 12.73
C LEU A 87 2.21 -11.71 13.50
N ALA A 88 1.91 -11.95 14.77
CA ALA A 88 2.57 -13.01 15.56
C ALA A 88 2.27 -14.41 14.99
N ILE A 89 1.03 -14.69 14.59
CA ILE A 89 0.67 -15.93 13.89
C ILE A 89 1.45 -16.03 12.57
N THR A 90 1.56 -14.92 11.82
CA THR A 90 2.31 -14.91 10.55
C THR A 90 3.78 -15.23 10.78
N LEU A 91 4.39 -14.71 11.84
CA LEU A 91 5.77 -15.01 12.20
C LEU A 91 5.98 -16.49 12.54
N LEU A 92 5.01 -17.12 13.22
CA LEU A 92 5.11 -18.53 13.65
C LEU A 92 4.77 -19.53 12.53
N PHE A 93 3.74 -19.26 11.74
CA PHE A 93 3.15 -20.18 10.77
C PHE A 93 3.23 -19.71 9.32
N GLY A 94 3.80 -18.53 9.08
CA GLY A 94 3.91 -17.94 7.76
C GLY A 94 4.86 -18.74 6.85
N ILE A 95 4.59 -18.64 5.55
CA ILE A 95 5.41 -19.17 4.47
C ILE A 95 6.09 -18.05 3.71
N SER A 96 7.19 -18.36 3.05
CA SER A 96 7.84 -17.49 2.09
C SER A 96 6.90 -17.21 0.92
N GLY A 97 7.02 -16.03 0.31
CA GLY A 97 6.37 -15.72 -0.96
C GLY A 97 6.85 -16.62 -2.11
N LEU A 98 6.65 -16.20 -3.34
CA LEU A 98 6.92 -16.98 -4.55
C LEU A 98 8.37 -17.48 -4.72
N ASN A 99 9.34 -16.90 -4.01
CA ASN A 99 10.75 -17.30 -4.08
C ASN A 99 11.13 -18.08 -2.82
N MET A 100 11.30 -19.40 -2.96
CA MET A 100 11.68 -20.33 -1.89
C MET A 100 13.06 -20.06 -1.25
N GLU A 101 13.87 -19.16 -1.81
CA GLU A 101 15.23 -18.85 -1.35
C GLU A 101 15.30 -17.82 -0.21
N THR A 102 14.20 -17.12 0.09
CA THR A 102 14.16 -16.14 1.18
C THR A 102 13.46 -16.73 2.39
N SER A 103 14.08 -16.64 3.58
CA SER A 103 13.48 -17.10 4.84
C SER A 103 12.33 -16.21 5.36
N ASN A 104 11.73 -15.40 4.49
CA ASN A 104 10.66 -14.47 4.83
C ASN A 104 9.35 -15.20 5.12
N ARG A 105 8.78 -15.01 6.31
CA ARG A 105 7.51 -15.61 6.74
C ARG A 105 6.40 -14.58 6.74
N SER A 106 6.01 -14.07 5.56
CA SER A 106 5.06 -12.95 5.43
C SER A 106 3.68 -13.33 4.89
N TRP A 107 3.51 -14.58 4.43
CA TRP A 107 2.27 -15.06 3.83
C TRP A 107 1.62 -16.18 4.64
N LEU A 108 0.30 -16.11 4.83
CA LEU A 108 -0.50 -17.19 5.41
C LEU A 108 -1.31 -17.88 4.30
N THR A 109 -1.20 -19.22 4.20
CA THR A 109 -2.07 -19.99 3.32
C THR A 109 -3.36 -20.31 4.05
N ILE A 110 -4.48 -19.76 3.56
CA ILE A 110 -5.81 -19.97 4.13
C ILE A 110 -6.46 -21.21 3.55
N VAL A 111 -6.30 -21.41 2.23
CA VAL A 111 -6.88 -22.57 1.52
C VAL A 111 -5.78 -23.24 0.71
N ASN A 112 -5.67 -24.56 0.85
CA ASN A 112 -4.77 -25.40 0.08
C ASN A 112 -5.51 -26.71 -0.26
N ILE A 113 -6.32 -26.67 -1.33
CA ILE A 113 -7.14 -27.81 -1.76
C ILE A 113 -6.82 -28.11 -3.23
N GLY A 114 -6.10 -29.19 -3.46
CA GLY A 114 -5.69 -29.59 -4.80
C GLY A 114 -4.84 -28.52 -5.49
N SER A 115 -5.29 -28.01 -6.62
CA SER A 115 -4.62 -26.93 -7.38
C SER A 115 -4.96 -25.52 -6.88
N LEU A 116 -5.92 -25.37 -5.96
CA LEU A 116 -6.35 -24.07 -5.43
C LEU A 116 -5.56 -23.73 -4.17
N LYS A 117 -4.60 -22.81 -4.30
CA LYS A 117 -3.85 -22.24 -3.18
C LYS A 117 -4.20 -20.77 -3.03
N ILE A 118 -4.85 -20.41 -1.92
CA ILE A 118 -5.17 -19.02 -1.57
C ILE A 118 -4.28 -18.62 -0.41
N SER A 119 -3.36 -17.70 -0.65
CA SER A 119 -2.48 -17.12 0.36
C SER A 119 -2.81 -15.63 0.55
N VAL A 120 -2.74 -15.17 1.77
CA VAL A 120 -3.00 -13.79 2.18
C VAL A 120 -1.76 -13.25 2.86
N GLN A 121 -1.42 -12.00 2.59
CA GLN A 121 -0.39 -11.27 3.31
C GLN A 121 -1.05 -10.43 4.41
N PRO A 122 -0.97 -10.82 5.68
CA PRO A 122 -1.68 -10.15 6.76
C PRO A 122 -1.25 -8.70 6.96
N SER A 123 0.01 -8.36 6.72
CA SER A 123 0.53 -7.00 6.81
C SER A 123 -0.20 -6.00 5.91
N GLU A 124 -0.82 -6.45 4.79
CA GLU A 124 -1.64 -5.61 3.92
C GLU A 124 -2.90 -5.12 4.64
N PHE A 125 -3.57 -6.00 5.39
CA PHE A 125 -4.76 -5.65 6.16
C PHE A 125 -4.41 -4.93 7.46
N VAL A 126 -3.28 -5.30 8.09
CA VAL A 126 -2.79 -4.62 9.29
C VAL A 126 -2.44 -3.16 9.03
N LYS A 127 -2.06 -2.75 7.81
CA LYS A 127 -1.90 -1.33 7.46
C LYS A 127 -3.16 -0.52 7.77
N ILE A 128 -4.33 -1.08 7.50
CA ILE A 128 -5.63 -0.42 7.73
C ILE A 128 -5.86 -0.22 9.24
N THR A 129 -5.76 -1.31 9.99
CA THR A 129 -5.98 -1.28 11.45
C THR A 129 -4.92 -0.45 12.16
N PHE A 130 -3.68 -0.49 11.69
CA PHE A 130 -2.59 0.33 12.20
C PHE A 130 -2.86 1.83 12.01
N ILE A 131 -3.23 2.27 10.81
CA ILE A 131 -3.55 3.68 10.56
C ILE A 131 -4.72 4.12 11.45
N CYS A 132 -5.76 3.30 11.60
CA CYS A 132 -6.89 3.60 12.47
C CYS A 132 -6.45 3.75 13.94
N THR A 133 -5.70 2.79 14.46
CA THR A 133 -5.28 2.78 15.88
C THR A 133 -4.24 3.85 16.16
N PHE A 134 -3.34 4.12 15.23
CA PHE A 134 -2.32 5.15 15.37
C PHE A 134 -2.90 6.55 15.27
N ALA A 135 -3.85 6.80 14.34
CA ALA A 135 -4.59 8.06 14.26
C ALA A 135 -5.37 8.33 15.56
N LYS A 136 -6.01 7.29 16.12
CA LYS A 136 -6.69 7.40 17.41
C LYS A 136 -5.72 7.71 18.53
N HIS A 137 -4.60 6.99 18.63
CA HIS A 137 -3.60 7.22 19.67
C HIS A 137 -3.05 8.66 19.60
N ILE A 138 -2.68 9.14 18.41
CA ILE A 138 -2.24 10.53 18.24
C ILE A 138 -3.33 11.50 18.66
N SER A 139 -4.59 11.29 18.27
CA SER A 139 -5.70 12.18 18.61
C SER A 139 -5.93 12.31 20.12
N LEU A 140 -5.71 11.23 20.89
CA LEU A 140 -5.84 11.23 22.35
C LEU A 140 -4.73 12.03 23.05
N VAL A 141 -3.54 12.11 22.44
CA VAL A 141 -2.36 12.72 23.06
C VAL A 141 -1.94 14.04 22.43
N ILE A 142 -2.72 14.55 21.48
CA ILE A 142 -2.36 15.71 20.63
C ILE A 142 -1.89 16.94 21.44
N ASN A 143 -2.57 17.25 22.54
CA ASN A 143 -2.21 18.40 23.41
C ASN A 143 -0.84 18.27 24.08
N LYS A 144 -0.25 17.07 24.06
CA LYS A 144 1.05 16.77 24.65
C LYS A 144 1.99 16.12 23.64
N ILE A 145 1.73 16.27 22.35
CA ILE A 145 2.39 15.51 21.27
C ILE A 145 3.92 15.68 21.28
N ASN A 146 4.41 16.85 21.63
CA ASN A 146 5.85 17.17 21.67
C ASN A 146 6.53 16.82 23.02
N LYS A 147 5.84 16.16 23.96
CA LYS A 147 6.48 15.66 25.18
C LYS A 147 7.23 14.36 24.87
N PRO A 148 8.49 14.17 25.35
CA PRO A 148 9.25 12.95 25.08
C PRO A 148 8.54 11.67 25.51
N GLN A 149 7.85 11.69 26.64
CA GLN A 149 7.06 10.55 27.14
C GLN A 149 5.91 10.15 26.21
N THR A 150 5.25 11.15 25.60
CA THR A 150 4.17 10.93 24.64
C THR A 150 4.71 10.32 23.36
N LEU A 151 5.82 10.86 22.85
CA LEU A 151 6.49 10.32 21.68
C LEU A 151 6.98 8.90 21.91
N LEU A 152 7.54 8.60 23.10
CA LEU A 152 7.94 7.24 23.46
C LEU A 152 6.75 6.28 23.40
N GLY A 153 5.57 6.67 23.91
CA GLY A 153 4.35 5.85 23.84
C GLY A 153 3.90 5.59 22.39
N LEU A 154 3.97 6.62 21.52
CA LEU A 154 3.68 6.47 20.10
C LEU A 154 4.71 5.58 19.39
N MET A 155 6.00 5.72 19.74
CA MET A 155 7.06 4.86 19.19
C MET A 155 6.94 3.41 19.63
N ILE A 156 6.52 3.13 20.87
CA ILE A 156 6.25 1.77 21.34
C ILE A 156 5.07 1.17 20.55
N HIS A 157 3.96 1.92 20.36
CA HIS A 157 2.82 1.47 19.58
C HIS A 157 3.25 1.10 18.13
N ALA A 158 3.97 1.99 17.47
CA ALA A 158 4.45 1.77 16.11
C ALA A 158 5.53 0.68 16.05
N GLY A 159 6.45 0.69 17.01
CA GLY A 159 7.58 -0.24 17.09
C GLY A 159 7.17 -1.69 17.28
N ILE A 160 6.09 -1.97 18.02
CA ILE A 160 5.56 -3.34 18.14
C ILE A 160 5.14 -3.88 16.77
N ILE A 161 4.40 -3.11 15.98
CA ILE A 161 3.92 -3.54 14.66
C ILE A 161 5.09 -3.65 13.67
N VAL A 162 5.92 -2.62 13.57
CA VAL A 162 7.08 -2.61 12.66
C VAL A 162 8.08 -3.70 13.06
N GLY A 163 8.31 -3.91 14.35
CA GLY A 163 9.21 -4.95 14.85
C GLY A 163 8.75 -6.36 14.45
N LEU A 164 7.45 -6.68 14.55
CA LEU A 164 6.91 -7.96 14.11
C LEU A 164 7.07 -8.16 12.59
N ILE A 165 6.89 -7.09 11.79
CA ILE A 165 7.08 -7.14 10.33
C ILE A 165 8.56 -7.35 9.99
N LEU A 166 9.48 -6.66 10.67
CA LEU A 166 10.92 -6.85 10.48
C LEU A 166 11.36 -8.26 10.85
N LEU A 167 10.85 -8.81 11.96
CA LEU A 167 11.11 -10.19 12.38
C LEU A 167 10.60 -11.22 11.36
N SER A 168 9.54 -10.91 10.60
CA SER A 168 9.09 -11.76 9.50
C SER A 168 9.96 -11.67 8.24
N GLY A 169 10.96 -10.80 8.22
CA GLY A 169 11.89 -10.58 7.11
C GLY A 169 11.39 -9.67 6.00
N ASP A 170 10.26 -8.97 6.20
CA ASP A 170 9.62 -8.13 5.16
C ASP A 170 10.07 -6.66 5.30
N LEU A 171 11.29 -6.39 4.81
CA LEU A 171 11.88 -5.04 4.87
C LEU A 171 11.08 -4.01 4.06
N GLY A 172 10.55 -4.40 2.91
CA GLY A 172 9.80 -3.49 2.04
C GLY A 172 8.54 -2.98 2.71
N VAL A 173 7.73 -3.89 3.23
CA VAL A 173 6.52 -3.52 3.98
C VAL A 173 6.88 -2.69 5.22
N ALA A 174 7.95 -3.02 5.94
CA ALA A 174 8.39 -2.23 7.10
C ALA A 174 8.73 -0.78 6.72
N LEU A 175 9.35 -0.54 5.58
CA LEU A 175 9.63 0.82 5.06
C LEU A 175 8.34 1.60 4.79
N VAL A 176 7.32 0.96 4.21
CA VAL A 176 6.00 1.59 4.02
C VAL A 176 5.40 2.00 5.37
N TYR A 177 5.44 1.12 6.39
CA TYR A 177 4.94 1.47 7.73
C TYR A 177 5.72 2.61 8.36
N LEU A 178 7.05 2.62 8.23
CA LEU A 178 7.89 3.72 8.72
C LEU A 178 7.47 5.05 8.07
N GLY A 179 7.28 5.07 6.77
CA GLY A 179 6.83 6.28 6.09
C GLY A 179 5.40 6.71 6.47
N ILE A 180 4.48 5.77 6.72
CA ILE A 180 3.14 6.08 7.27
C ILE A 180 3.30 6.76 8.63
N ILE A 181 4.12 6.22 9.54
CA ILE A 181 4.39 6.77 10.86
C ILE A 181 4.94 8.20 10.75
N LEU A 182 5.99 8.37 9.94
CA LEU A 182 6.64 9.66 9.75
C LEU A 182 5.67 10.72 9.22
N LEU A 183 4.87 10.39 8.18
CA LEU A 183 3.91 11.34 7.62
C LEU A 183 2.80 11.68 8.62
N MET A 184 2.25 10.68 9.33
CA MET A 184 1.21 10.93 10.33
C MET A 184 1.73 11.77 11.51
N LEU A 185 2.94 11.54 12.00
CA LEU A 185 3.58 12.35 13.04
C LEU A 185 3.87 13.77 12.55
N PHE A 186 4.37 13.92 11.33
CA PHE A 186 4.61 15.23 10.73
C PHE A 186 3.30 16.05 10.62
N CYS A 187 2.24 15.43 10.08
CA CYS A 187 0.95 16.07 9.96
C CYS A 187 0.23 16.33 11.29
N SER A 188 0.64 15.66 12.37
CA SER A 188 0.13 15.90 13.73
C SER A 188 0.80 17.05 14.46
N GLY A 189 1.84 17.69 13.87
CA GLY A 189 2.56 18.81 14.46
C GLY A 189 3.68 18.41 15.42
N VAL A 190 4.24 17.23 15.27
CA VAL A 190 5.48 16.84 15.97
C VAL A 190 6.61 17.76 15.51
N SER A 191 7.40 18.26 16.46
CA SER A 191 8.52 19.15 16.18
C SER A 191 9.52 18.51 15.22
N ILE A 192 9.97 19.29 14.24
CA ILE A 192 10.95 18.85 13.23
C ILE A 192 12.26 18.34 13.85
N TRP A 193 12.61 18.82 15.03
CA TRP A 193 13.82 18.40 15.74
C TRP A 193 13.82 16.92 16.12
N TYR A 194 12.64 16.33 16.37
CA TYR A 194 12.56 14.87 16.63
C TYR A 194 12.85 14.07 15.35
N PHE A 195 12.45 14.56 14.19
CA PHE A 195 12.78 13.93 12.90
C PHE A 195 14.28 14.05 12.62
N VAL A 196 14.87 15.24 12.84
CA VAL A 196 16.32 15.43 12.70
C VAL A 196 17.09 14.52 13.66
N ALA A 197 16.68 14.45 14.94
CA ALA A 197 17.30 13.55 15.91
C ALA A 197 17.12 12.07 15.50
N GLY A 198 15.95 11.67 14.99
CA GLY A 198 15.72 10.32 14.51
C GLY A 198 16.60 9.96 13.32
N ILE A 199 16.75 10.85 12.33
CA ILE A 199 17.65 10.66 11.19
C ILE A 199 19.11 10.57 11.66
N ALA A 200 19.53 11.46 12.57
CA ALA A 200 20.89 11.42 13.12
C ALA A 200 21.15 10.10 13.86
N ALA A 201 20.18 9.64 14.66
CA ALA A 201 20.29 8.35 15.35
C ALA A 201 20.37 7.17 14.36
N LEU A 202 19.60 7.18 13.29
CA LEU A 202 19.66 6.15 12.24
C LEU A 202 21.02 6.15 11.53
N LEU A 203 21.56 7.32 11.20
CA LEU A 203 22.89 7.44 10.55
C LEU A 203 24.00 6.92 11.46
N ILE A 204 23.93 7.19 12.77
CA ILE A 204 24.89 6.68 13.77
C ILE A 204 24.72 5.16 13.95
N ALA A 205 23.49 4.65 13.97
CA ALA A 205 23.22 3.23 14.16
C ALA A 205 23.48 2.39 12.91
N PHE A 206 23.44 2.99 11.71
CA PHE A 206 23.52 2.28 10.42
C PHE A 206 24.77 1.38 10.29
N PRO A 207 26.00 1.82 10.62
CA PRO A 207 27.15 0.95 10.52
C PRO A 207 27.03 -0.33 11.38
N PHE A 208 26.47 -0.19 12.58
CA PHE A 208 26.26 -1.33 13.49
C PHE A 208 25.11 -2.23 13.02
N ALA A 209 24.05 -1.63 12.46
CA ALA A 209 22.92 -2.37 11.91
C ALA A 209 23.31 -3.12 10.63
N TRP A 210 24.25 -2.60 9.85
CA TRP A 210 24.73 -3.23 8.62
C TRP A 210 25.29 -4.62 8.87
N ASP A 211 26.12 -4.78 9.92
CA ASP A 211 26.73 -6.07 10.27
C ASP A 211 25.72 -7.09 10.83
N LEU A 212 24.53 -6.63 11.26
CA LEU A 212 23.44 -7.48 11.72
C LEU A 212 22.53 -7.99 10.58
N LEU A 213 22.62 -7.38 9.39
CA LEU A 213 21.85 -7.80 8.24
C LEU A 213 22.42 -9.12 7.68
N ALA A 214 21.52 -10.02 7.28
CA ALA A 214 21.92 -11.24 6.58
C ALA A 214 22.52 -10.87 5.20
N GLU A 215 23.45 -11.70 4.70
CA GLU A 215 24.16 -11.47 3.43
C GLU A 215 23.21 -11.17 2.25
N TYR A 216 22.09 -11.86 2.17
CA TYR A 216 21.10 -11.62 1.11
C TYR A 216 20.45 -10.23 1.22
N GLN A 217 20.29 -9.68 2.44
CA GLN A 217 19.72 -8.35 2.67
C GLN A 217 20.74 -7.26 2.29
N GLN A 218 22.00 -7.43 2.67
CA GLN A 218 23.08 -6.56 2.27
C GLN A 218 23.22 -6.55 0.74
N SER A 219 23.21 -7.72 0.11
CA SER A 219 23.27 -7.89 -1.35
C SER A 219 22.11 -7.19 -2.06
N ARG A 220 20.89 -7.32 -1.56
CA ARG A 220 19.71 -6.60 -2.10
C ARG A 220 19.87 -5.09 -2.04
N ILE A 221 20.44 -4.56 -0.97
CA ILE A 221 20.68 -3.12 -0.83
C ILE A 221 21.77 -2.68 -1.81
N LEU A 222 22.94 -3.34 -1.80
CA LEU A 222 24.09 -2.97 -2.63
C LEU A 222 23.79 -3.05 -4.13
N PHE A 223 23.27 -4.20 -4.57
CA PHE A 223 22.98 -4.45 -5.98
C PHE A 223 21.66 -3.80 -6.42
N GLY A 224 20.79 -3.43 -5.48
CA GLY A 224 19.59 -2.67 -5.76
C GLY A 224 19.89 -1.24 -6.24
N PHE A 225 20.93 -0.61 -5.71
CA PHE A 225 21.40 0.71 -6.18
C PHE A 225 22.36 0.63 -7.38
N ASN A 226 23.09 -0.49 -7.53
CA ASN A 226 24.03 -0.71 -8.62
C ASN A 226 23.84 -2.13 -9.20
N PRO A 227 22.75 -2.38 -9.93
CA PRO A 227 22.44 -3.73 -10.42
C PRO A 227 23.45 -4.24 -11.45
N GLU A 228 24.20 -3.35 -12.09
CA GLU A 228 25.24 -3.68 -13.05
C GLU A 228 26.45 -4.41 -12.42
N LEU A 229 26.60 -4.33 -11.09
CA LEU A 229 27.66 -5.05 -10.37
C LEU A 229 27.39 -6.55 -10.24
N ASP A 230 26.11 -6.97 -10.30
CA ASP A 230 25.70 -8.38 -10.29
C ASP A 230 24.56 -8.63 -11.27
N PRO A 231 24.83 -8.57 -12.60
CA PRO A 231 23.79 -8.59 -13.62
C PRO A 231 23.11 -9.95 -13.79
N PHE A 232 23.69 -11.03 -13.27
CA PHE A 232 23.14 -12.39 -13.34
C PHE A 232 22.60 -12.92 -12.02
N GLY A 233 22.77 -12.18 -10.92
CA GLY A 233 22.28 -12.50 -9.60
C GLY A 233 21.22 -11.50 -9.11
N TYR A 234 21.51 -10.82 -8.01
CA TYR A 234 20.54 -9.89 -7.36
C TYR A 234 20.15 -8.67 -8.22
N GLY A 235 21.01 -8.22 -9.14
CA GLY A 235 20.71 -7.12 -10.06
C GLY A 235 19.87 -7.52 -11.27
N GLN A 236 19.77 -8.82 -11.58
CA GLN A 236 19.13 -9.32 -12.80
C GLN A 236 17.70 -8.81 -13.01
N GLN A 237 16.86 -8.93 -11.98
CA GLN A 237 15.44 -8.53 -12.09
C GLN A 237 15.28 -7.03 -12.36
N ALA A 238 16.11 -6.19 -11.72
CA ALA A 238 16.08 -4.74 -11.91
C ALA A 238 16.51 -4.36 -13.33
N LEU A 239 17.56 -5.00 -13.87
CA LEU A 239 18.02 -4.78 -15.24
C LEU A 239 16.99 -5.23 -16.26
N MET A 240 16.40 -6.43 -16.11
CA MET A 240 15.33 -6.92 -17.00
C MET A 240 14.10 -6.02 -16.96
N SER A 241 13.75 -5.47 -15.79
CA SER A 241 12.67 -4.50 -15.64
C SER A 241 12.96 -3.21 -16.42
N LYS A 242 14.19 -2.69 -16.31
CA LYS A 242 14.64 -1.51 -17.06
C LYS A 242 14.62 -1.75 -18.58
N ASP A 243 15.04 -2.93 -19.02
CA ASP A 243 15.01 -3.33 -20.43
C ASP A 243 13.58 -3.40 -20.97
N ALA A 244 12.62 -3.95 -20.20
CA ALA A 244 11.21 -3.98 -20.57
C ALA A 244 10.64 -2.54 -20.73
N ILE A 245 10.97 -1.63 -19.79
CA ILE A 245 10.56 -0.22 -19.86
C ILE A 245 11.15 0.46 -21.11
N MET A 246 12.43 0.25 -21.39
CA MET A 246 13.09 0.82 -22.58
C MET A 246 12.51 0.25 -23.88
N ASN A 247 12.21 -1.06 -23.92
CA ASN A 247 11.60 -1.71 -25.05
C ASN A 247 10.23 -1.11 -25.40
N GLY A 248 9.46 -0.64 -24.41
CA GLY A 248 8.17 0.03 -24.61
C GLY A 248 8.28 1.33 -25.39
N GLY A 249 9.37 2.07 -25.30
CA GLY A 249 9.53 3.37 -25.97
C GLY A 249 8.46 4.37 -25.54
N PHE A 250 8.04 5.25 -26.47
CA PHE A 250 7.10 6.33 -26.13
C PHE A 250 5.65 5.87 -26.06
N PHE A 251 5.19 5.07 -27.04
CA PHE A 251 3.76 4.63 -27.16
C PHE A 251 3.53 3.17 -26.80
N GLY A 252 4.55 2.40 -26.50
CA GLY A 252 4.44 0.98 -26.18
C GLY A 252 4.45 0.06 -27.40
N ARG A 253 4.49 -1.24 -27.11
CA ARG A 253 4.43 -2.32 -28.11
C ARG A 253 2.99 -2.75 -28.44
N GLY A 254 2.02 -2.13 -27.80
CA GLY A 254 0.60 -2.48 -27.92
C GLY A 254 0.13 -3.46 -26.86
N LEU A 255 -1.19 -3.59 -26.73
CA LEU A 255 -1.83 -4.36 -25.67
C LEU A 255 -1.36 -5.82 -25.60
N PHE A 256 -1.20 -6.47 -26.75
CA PHE A 256 -0.77 -7.86 -26.89
C PHE A 256 0.70 -7.98 -27.32
N GLY A 257 1.40 -6.85 -27.46
CA GLY A 257 2.81 -6.81 -27.84
C GLY A 257 3.73 -6.79 -26.61
N GLY A 258 5.06 -6.85 -26.93
CA GLY A 258 6.10 -6.94 -25.92
C GLY A 258 6.40 -8.40 -25.55
N SER A 259 7.67 -8.68 -25.30
CA SER A 259 8.14 -10.02 -24.94
C SER A 259 9.20 -9.99 -23.83
N VAL A 260 9.73 -8.81 -23.50
CA VAL A 260 10.79 -8.68 -22.48
C VAL A 260 10.20 -8.93 -21.09
N TYR A 261 9.00 -8.41 -20.81
CA TYR A 261 8.30 -8.65 -19.53
C TYR A 261 7.99 -10.12 -19.28
N GLU A 262 7.92 -10.96 -20.32
CA GLU A 262 7.61 -12.39 -20.21
C GLU A 262 8.72 -13.17 -19.48
N ALA A 263 9.96 -12.79 -19.72
CA ALA A 263 11.12 -13.35 -19.04
C ALA A 263 11.36 -12.75 -17.64
N LEU A 264 10.70 -11.63 -17.31
CA LEU A 264 10.89 -10.94 -16.04
C LEU A 264 10.12 -11.65 -14.91
N PRO A 265 10.79 -12.19 -13.88
CA PRO A 265 10.14 -12.75 -12.73
C PRO A 265 9.23 -11.72 -12.03
N ALA A 266 8.09 -12.16 -11.51
CA ALA A 266 7.12 -11.31 -10.82
C ALA A 266 6.64 -10.07 -11.62
N SER A 267 6.70 -10.12 -12.96
CA SER A 267 6.22 -9.04 -13.86
C SER A 267 4.73 -8.73 -13.72
N HIS A 268 3.94 -9.62 -13.13
CA HIS A 268 2.52 -9.42 -12.83
C HIS A 268 2.26 -8.84 -11.42
N THR A 269 3.25 -8.80 -10.54
CA THR A 269 3.15 -8.31 -9.16
C THR A 269 4.09 -7.13 -8.94
N ASP A 270 5.32 -7.39 -8.59
CA ASP A 270 6.28 -6.39 -8.11
C ASP A 270 6.78 -5.50 -9.26
N PHE A 271 6.98 -6.07 -10.45
CA PHE A 271 7.46 -5.36 -11.63
C PHE A 271 6.35 -5.06 -12.66
N ILE A 272 5.09 -4.99 -12.23
CA ILE A 272 3.97 -4.70 -13.15
C ILE A 272 4.13 -3.35 -13.86
N PHE A 273 4.84 -2.37 -13.27
CA PHE A 273 5.12 -1.10 -13.92
C PHE A 273 5.94 -1.27 -15.19
N ALA A 274 6.90 -2.19 -15.21
CA ALA A 274 7.66 -2.52 -16.41
C ALA A 274 6.76 -3.10 -17.51
N THR A 275 5.84 -4.00 -17.15
CA THR A 275 4.84 -4.54 -18.10
C THR A 275 3.93 -3.44 -18.65
N VAL A 276 3.49 -2.49 -17.81
CA VAL A 276 2.71 -1.32 -18.25
C VAL A 276 3.50 -0.49 -19.24
N CYS A 277 4.75 -0.17 -18.93
CA CYS A 277 5.60 0.63 -19.80
C CYS A 277 5.92 -0.11 -21.11
N GLU A 278 6.15 -1.41 -21.09
CA GLU A 278 6.41 -2.15 -22.34
C GLU A 278 5.16 -2.18 -23.25
N LYS A 279 3.96 -2.35 -22.69
CA LYS A 279 2.71 -2.40 -23.45
C LYS A 279 2.22 -1.03 -23.92
N PHE A 280 2.26 -0.03 -23.06
CA PHE A 280 1.65 1.29 -23.28
C PHE A 280 2.67 2.43 -23.37
N GLY A 281 3.96 2.13 -23.29
CA GLY A 281 5.06 3.07 -23.41
C GLY A 281 5.18 4.02 -22.22
N PHE A 282 6.00 5.05 -22.43
CA PHE A 282 6.13 6.18 -21.52
C PHE A 282 4.76 6.82 -21.18
N VAL A 283 3.89 6.93 -22.20
CA VAL A 283 2.54 7.49 -22.03
C VAL A 283 1.72 6.70 -21.00
N GLY A 284 1.77 5.36 -21.05
CA GLY A 284 1.05 4.51 -20.10
C GLY A 284 1.61 4.63 -18.67
N GLY A 285 2.93 4.63 -18.51
CA GLY A 285 3.58 4.84 -17.22
C GLY A 285 3.28 6.22 -16.63
N ALA A 286 3.39 7.28 -17.45
CA ALA A 286 3.07 8.65 -17.04
C ALA A 286 1.59 8.81 -16.68
N PHE A 287 0.69 8.22 -17.44
CA PHE A 287 -0.75 8.22 -17.15
C PHE A 287 -1.05 7.59 -15.79
N TYR A 288 -0.45 6.44 -15.47
CA TYR A 288 -0.58 5.81 -14.16
C TYR A 288 -0.15 6.78 -13.04
N ILE A 289 1.05 7.38 -13.18
CA ILE A 289 1.60 8.32 -12.18
C ILE A 289 0.65 9.51 -11.97
N VAL A 290 0.14 10.09 -13.05
CA VAL A 290 -0.80 11.23 -12.98
C VAL A 290 -2.09 10.83 -12.25
N VAL A 291 -2.67 9.68 -12.57
CA VAL A 291 -3.92 9.25 -11.90
C VAL A 291 -3.70 8.98 -10.41
N VAL A 292 -2.58 8.37 -10.02
CA VAL A 292 -2.23 8.19 -8.60
C VAL A 292 -1.98 9.53 -7.91
N ALA A 293 -1.29 10.47 -8.57
CA ALA A 293 -1.08 11.81 -8.03
C ALA A 293 -2.41 12.54 -7.79
N VAL A 294 -3.35 12.49 -8.75
CA VAL A 294 -4.70 13.06 -8.59
C VAL A 294 -5.44 12.40 -7.43
N LEU A 295 -5.36 11.06 -7.29
CA LEU A 295 -5.95 10.31 -6.18
C LEU A 295 -5.39 10.79 -4.84
N VAL A 296 -4.06 10.88 -4.70
CA VAL A 296 -3.38 11.33 -3.47
C VAL A 296 -3.75 12.78 -3.14
N ILE A 297 -3.70 13.68 -4.13
CA ILE A 297 -4.10 15.08 -3.93
C ILE A 297 -5.55 15.15 -3.46
N ARG A 298 -6.45 14.32 -4.03
CA ARG A 298 -7.84 14.29 -3.60
C ARG A 298 -8.02 13.82 -2.18
N ILE A 299 -7.26 12.81 -1.73
CA ILE A 299 -7.26 12.34 -0.34
C ILE A 299 -6.76 13.46 0.59
N ILE A 300 -5.70 14.17 0.23
CA ILE A 300 -5.17 15.31 1.00
C ILE A 300 -6.19 16.46 1.09
N VAL A 301 -6.91 16.76 0.01
CA VAL A 301 -8.00 17.76 0.02
C VAL A 301 -9.13 17.33 0.96
N ILE A 302 -9.50 16.05 0.98
CA ILE A 302 -10.49 15.50 1.94
C ILE A 302 -9.95 15.67 3.37
N ALA A 303 -8.68 15.33 3.62
CA ALA A 303 -8.03 15.54 4.92
C ALA A 303 -8.07 16.99 5.37
N SER A 304 -7.72 17.92 4.47
CA SER A 304 -7.67 19.37 4.78
C SER A 304 -9.03 19.95 5.12
N ASN A 305 -10.09 19.42 4.50
CA ASN A 305 -11.47 19.85 4.76
C ASN A 305 -12.13 19.14 5.95
N CYS A 306 -11.47 18.12 6.53
CA CYS A 306 -11.99 17.39 7.68
C CYS A 306 -11.77 18.21 8.96
N ASN A 307 -12.82 18.40 9.78
CA ASN A 307 -12.71 19.09 11.06
C ASN A 307 -12.20 18.18 12.18
N ASP A 308 -12.39 16.87 12.05
CA ASP A 308 -11.95 15.89 13.02
C ASP A 308 -10.48 15.51 12.81
N LEU A 309 -9.66 15.64 13.85
CA LEU A 309 -8.22 15.34 13.77
C LEU A 309 -7.96 13.88 13.41
N MET A 310 -8.73 12.96 13.97
CA MET A 310 -8.57 11.53 13.69
C MET A 310 -8.86 11.25 12.20
N GLY A 311 -9.93 11.83 11.63
CA GLY A 311 -10.25 11.73 10.21
C GLY A 311 -9.15 12.33 9.31
N LYS A 312 -8.56 13.47 9.70
CA LYS A 312 -7.39 14.04 9.02
C LYS A 312 -6.24 13.06 8.98
N LEU A 313 -5.86 12.52 10.13
CA LEU A 313 -4.72 11.63 10.27
C LEU A 313 -4.94 10.30 9.52
N LEU A 314 -6.18 9.78 9.52
CA LEU A 314 -6.55 8.63 8.70
C LEU A 314 -6.25 8.89 7.21
N CYS A 315 -6.72 10.02 6.68
CA CYS A 315 -6.49 10.37 5.28
C CYS A 315 -4.99 10.59 4.98
N PHE A 316 -4.22 11.22 5.87
CA PHE A 316 -2.78 11.36 5.68
C PHE A 316 -2.05 10.01 5.72
N GLY A 317 -2.43 9.10 6.62
CA GLY A 317 -1.89 7.75 6.65
C GLY A 317 -2.17 6.97 5.36
N VAL A 318 -3.39 7.13 4.82
CA VAL A 318 -3.76 6.53 3.53
C VAL A 318 -2.96 7.16 2.38
N SER A 319 -2.79 8.47 2.37
CA SER A 319 -1.95 9.15 1.36
C SER A 319 -0.52 8.63 1.38
N ALA A 320 0.03 8.37 2.58
CA ALA A 320 1.38 7.80 2.73
C ALA A 320 1.50 6.43 2.04
N ILE A 321 0.51 5.55 2.17
CA ILE A 321 0.51 4.25 1.49
C ILE A 321 0.67 4.44 -0.02
N PHE A 322 -0.20 5.27 -0.63
CA PHE A 322 -0.18 5.47 -2.08
C PHE A 322 1.13 6.11 -2.56
N ILE A 323 1.64 7.11 -1.84
CA ILE A 323 2.90 7.78 -2.17
C ILE A 323 4.06 6.78 -2.10
N LEU A 324 4.20 6.08 -0.97
CA LEU A 324 5.36 5.22 -0.73
C LEU A 324 5.37 3.99 -1.63
N GLN A 325 4.25 3.26 -1.72
CA GLN A 325 4.17 2.08 -2.58
C GLN A 325 4.38 2.44 -4.06
N THR A 326 3.92 3.62 -4.49
CA THR A 326 4.15 4.08 -5.87
C THR A 326 5.63 4.45 -6.09
N LEU A 327 6.23 5.21 -5.16
CA LEU A 327 7.64 5.57 -5.26
C LEU A 327 8.56 4.35 -5.23
N GLU A 328 8.32 3.41 -4.31
CA GLU A 328 9.11 2.19 -4.19
C GLU A 328 8.90 1.27 -5.41
N GLY A 329 7.65 1.02 -5.82
CA GLY A 329 7.34 0.16 -6.96
C GLY A 329 7.89 0.68 -8.29
N ILE A 330 7.81 1.98 -8.53
CA ILE A 330 8.41 2.60 -9.72
C ILE A 330 9.93 2.67 -9.57
N GLY A 331 10.43 3.06 -8.40
CA GLY A 331 11.88 3.18 -8.17
C GLY A 331 12.62 1.88 -8.35
N MET A 332 12.07 0.74 -7.86
CA MET A 332 12.68 -0.56 -8.10
C MET A 332 12.55 -1.01 -9.56
N SER A 333 11.44 -0.67 -10.25
CA SER A 333 11.26 -0.99 -11.67
C SER A 333 12.22 -0.23 -12.57
N LEU A 334 12.60 0.99 -12.17
CA LEU A 334 13.61 1.82 -12.86
C LEU A 334 15.05 1.48 -12.44
N ALA A 335 15.26 0.52 -11.56
CA ALA A 335 16.56 0.18 -10.98
C ALA A 335 17.26 1.37 -10.25
N VAL A 336 16.46 2.24 -9.61
CA VAL A 336 16.91 3.37 -8.79
C VAL A 336 16.83 3.03 -7.29
N LEU A 337 15.92 2.14 -6.91
CA LEU A 337 15.75 1.64 -5.55
C LEU A 337 15.95 0.13 -5.49
N PRO A 338 16.36 -0.40 -4.32
CA PRO A 338 16.49 -1.83 -4.12
C PRO A 338 15.19 -2.59 -4.40
N VAL A 339 15.32 -3.83 -4.86
CA VAL A 339 14.15 -4.72 -5.08
C VAL A 339 13.67 -5.25 -3.73
N VAL A 340 12.55 -4.71 -3.26
CA VAL A 340 11.97 -5.02 -1.92
C VAL A 340 10.65 -5.79 -1.99
N GLY A 341 10.11 -6.02 -3.19
CA GLY A 341 8.92 -6.86 -3.38
C GLY A 341 7.63 -6.19 -2.92
N ILE A 342 7.37 -4.95 -3.34
CA ILE A 342 6.17 -4.19 -2.99
C ILE A 342 5.22 -4.11 -4.17
N THR A 343 3.94 -4.31 -3.90
CA THR A 343 2.89 -4.21 -4.91
C THR A 343 2.60 -2.76 -5.29
N LEU A 344 2.50 -2.50 -6.58
CA LEU A 344 2.11 -1.19 -7.12
C LEU A 344 0.59 -0.98 -6.93
N PRO A 345 0.15 0.14 -6.32
CA PRO A 345 -1.25 0.35 -5.96
C PRO A 345 -2.22 0.17 -7.12
N PHE A 346 -3.23 -0.67 -6.93
CA PHE A 346 -4.26 -1.08 -7.89
C PHE A 346 -3.76 -1.76 -9.17
N MET A 347 -2.47 -1.73 -9.48
CA MET A 347 -1.92 -2.30 -10.73
C MET A 347 -1.52 -3.77 -10.57
N SER A 348 -0.86 -4.10 -9.47
CA SER A 348 -0.36 -5.46 -9.23
C SER A 348 -1.47 -6.48 -9.14
N ALA A 349 -1.25 -7.66 -9.73
CA ALA A 349 -2.14 -8.82 -9.62
C ALA A 349 -1.98 -9.46 -8.23
N GLY A 350 -2.52 -8.82 -7.20
CA GLY A 350 -2.42 -9.26 -5.81
C GLY A 350 -3.78 -9.26 -5.12
N GLY A 351 -4.32 -10.44 -4.79
CA GLY A 351 -5.64 -10.54 -4.17
C GLY A 351 -5.75 -9.77 -2.86
N SER A 352 -4.79 -9.98 -1.94
CA SER A 352 -4.78 -9.34 -0.60
C SER A 352 -4.54 -7.83 -0.68
N SER A 353 -3.51 -7.41 -1.43
CA SER A 353 -3.15 -6.00 -1.56
C SER A 353 -4.26 -5.21 -2.25
N THR A 354 -4.85 -5.76 -3.32
CA THR A 354 -5.97 -5.13 -4.02
C THR A 354 -7.16 -4.92 -3.09
N LEU A 355 -7.58 -5.95 -2.33
CA LEU A 355 -8.69 -5.81 -1.37
C LEU A 355 -8.38 -4.81 -0.26
N ALA A 356 -7.16 -4.84 0.28
CA ALA A 356 -6.74 -3.90 1.32
C ALA A 356 -6.83 -2.45 0.83
N LEU A 357 -6.41 -2.17 -0.41
CA LEU A 357 -6.50 -0.83 -1.00
C LEU A 357 -7.95 -0.37 -1.18
N TYR A 358 -8.87 -1.25 -1.60
CA TYR A 358 -10.30 -0.88 -1.66
C TYR A 358 -10.88 -0.59 -0.27
N LEU A 359 -10.52 -1.39 0.76
CA LEU A 359 -10.94 -1.13 2.13
C LEU A 359 -10.47 0.25 2.62
N ILE A 360 -9.21 0.59 2.34
CA ILE A 360 -8.61 1.89 2.67
C ILE A 360 -9.34 3.04 1.97
N ILE A 361 -9.64 2.91 0.68
CA ILE A 361 -10.43 3.90 -0.07
C ILE A 361 -11.85 4.03 0.51
N GLY A 362 -12.45 2.92 0.93
CA GLY A 362 -13.74 2.93 1.64
C GLY A 362 -13.72 3.78 2.92
N ILE A 363 -12.64 3.73 3.69
CA ILE A 363 -12.45 4.55 4.89
C ILE A 363 -12.36 6.04 4.52
N VAL A 364 -11.61 6.40 3.48
CA VAL A 364 -11.54 7.81 3.01
C VAL A 364 -12.91 8.32 2.59
N HIS A 365 -13.70 7.49 1.88
CA HIS A 365 -15.08 7.83 1.55
C HIS A 365 -15.96 8.00 2.80
N SER A 366 -15.76 7.19 3.84
CA SER A 366 -16.46 7.33 5.12
C SER A 366 -16.13 8.66 5.79
N VAL A 367 -14.85 9.08 5.83
CA VAL A 367 -14.43 10.38 6.35
C VAL A 367 -15.13 11.51 5.59
N ASN A 368 -15.06 11.50 4.26
CA ASN A 368 -15.71 12.51 3.42
C ASN A 368 -17.25 12.57 3.61
N ALA A 369 -17.88 11.42 3.77
CA ALA A 369 -19.33 11.34 3.95
C ALA A 369 -19.80 11.89 5.31
N GLN A 370 -19.00 11.73 6.38
CA GLN A 370 -19.30 12.29 7.70
C GLN A 370 -19.15 13.80 7.72
N GLU A 371 -18.12 14.36 7.08
CA GLU A 371 -17.94 15.80 6.96
C GLU A 371 -19.11 16.45 6.21
N LYS A 372 -19.54 15.89 5.08
CA LYS A 372 -20.72 16.40 4.34
C LYS A 372 -21.98 16.39 5.21
N LYS A 373 -22.18 15.39 6.08
CA LYS A 373 -23.32 15.38 7.03
C LYS A 373 -23.24 16.53 8.04
N PHE A 374 -22.04 16.88 8.49
CA PHE A 374 -21.82 17.94 9.47
C PHE A 374 -22.15 19.31 8.89
N TYR A 375 -21.75 19.57 7.64
CA TYR A 375 -22.09 20.81 6.94
C TYR A 375 -23.61 20.98 6.74
N PHE A 376 -24.30 19.95 6.24
CA PHE A 376 -25.77 19.99 6.06
C PHE A 376 -26.57 20.19 7.34
N LYS A 377 -26.03 19.79 8.51
CA LYS A 377 -26.69 20.04 9.81
C LYS A 377 -26.47 21.45 10.33
N ARG A 378 -25.48 22.18 9.86
CA ARG A 378 -25.22 23.57 10.24
C ARG A 378 -26.03 24.60 9.44
N GLU A 379 -26.51 24.20 8.27
CA GLU A 379 -27.33 25.05 7.39
C GLU A 379 -28.85 24.94 7.66
N LEU A 380 -29.27 24.03 8.54
CA LEU A 380 -30.64 23.86 9.05
C LEU A 380 -30.75 24.38 10.48
#